data_027fe98f76303c5ae50f54f996c381e2
#
_entry.id   027fe98f76303c5ae50f54f996c381e2
#
_cell.length_a   1.000
_cell.length_b   1.000
_cell.length_c   1.000
_cell.angle_alpha   90.00
_cell.angle_beta   90.00
_cell.angle_gamma   90.00
#
_symmetry.space_group_name_H-M   'P 1'
#
loop_
_entity.id
_entity.type
_entity.pdbx_description
1 polymer ?
#
loop_
_entity_poly.entity_id
_entity_poly.type
_entity_poly.pdbx_seq_one_letter_code
_entity_poly.pdbx_strand_id
1 'polypeptide(L)'
;KKYVDMMGGTISVQSKKHEGTTFTVDIPLEITDKECNKSDTGISEKVNLTGVNVLLAEDNKLNAEIAAVQLEEFGMNVERAVDGKNAVEIFRNHPEGTFDVILMDIMMPEMNGYEAAKAIRAMNDRPDGKNIPIIAMTANSFAEDVQASLDAGMNAHLSKPIVIDEIIKTILRYVYN
;
A
#
# COMPACT_ATOMS: atom_id res chain seq x y z
N LYS A 1 -18.24 18.62 -1.56
CA LYS A 1 -18.54 20.03 -1.73
C LYS A 1 -17.44 20.92 -1.11
N LYS A 2 -17.15 20.80 0.20
CA LYS A 2 -16.16 21.64 0.91
C LYS A 2 -14.83 21.80 0.15
N TYR A 3 -14.24 20.72 -0.35
CA TYR A 3 -12.97 20.77 -1.08
C TYR A 3 -13.09 21.48 -2.45
N VAL A 4 -14.19 21.24 -3.16
CA VAL A 4 -14.46 21.92 -4.44
C VAL A 4 -14.63 23.42 -4.23
N ASP A 5 -15.39 23.83 -3.20
CA ASP A 5 -15.56 25.23 -2.84
C ASP A 5 -14.21 25.90 -2.44
N MET A 6 -13.34 25.17 -1.71
CA MET A 6 -11.97 25.65 -1.36
C MET A 6 -11.06 25.83 -2.57
N MET A 7 -11.29 25.08 -3.64
CA MET A 7 -10.56 25.20 -4.92
C MET A 7 -11.21 26.21 -5.87
N GLY A 8 -12.21 26.99 -5.41
CA GLY A 8 -12.93 27.94 -6.22
C GLY A 8 -13.83 27.33 -7.28
N GLY A 9 -14.14 26.04 -7.16
CA GLY A 9 -14.93 25.29 -8.10
C GLY A 9 -16.42 25.21 -7.73
N THR A 10 -17.18 24.51 -8.59
CA THR A 10 -18.59 24.22 -8.37
C THR A 10 -18.87 22.73 -8.50
N ILE A 11 -19.86 22.24 -7.74
CA ILE A 11 -20.34 20.86 -7.84
C ILE A 11 -21.85 20.85 -7.97
N SER A 12 -22.37 20.17 -8.96
CA SER A 12 -23.79 19.97 -9.19
C SER A 12 -24.14 18.49 -9.33
N VAL A 13 -25.39 18.15 -9.08
CA VAL A 13 -25.92 16.80 -9.21
C VAL A 13 -27.24 16.82 -9.96
N GLN A 14 -27.38 15.88 -10.90
CA GLN A 14 -28.61 15.56 -11.59
C GLN A 14 -28.93 14.10 -11.36
N SER A 15 -30.11 13.80 -10.85
CA SER A 15 -30.53 12.45 -10.55
C SER A 15 -31.97 12.21 -10.99
N LYS A 16 -32.22 11.07 -11.64
CA LYS A 16 -33.55 10.62 -11.98
C LYS A 16 -33.74 9.18 -11.55
N LYS A 17 -34.82 8.93 -10.82
CA LYS A 17 -35.12 7.60 -10.31
C LYS A 17 -35.17 6.59 -11.44
N HIS A 18 -34.45 5.48 -11.29
CA HIS A 18 -34.25 4.39 -12.26
C HIS A 18 -33.44 4.74 -13.52
N GLU A 19 -32.94 5.98 -13.68
CA GLU A 19 -32.10 6.38 -14.81
C GLU A 19 -30.64 6.64 -14.39
N GLY A 20 -30.41 6.90 -13.09
CA GLY A 20 -29.06 7.11 -12.56
C GLY A 20 -28.83 8.51 -12.00
N THR A 21 -27.57 8.77 -11.65
CA THR A 21 -27.13 10.05 -11.06
C THR A 21 -25.85 10.51 -11.75
N THR A 22 -25.81 11.77 -12.15
CA THR A 22 -24.63 12.44 -12.69
C THR A 22 -24.16 13.50 -11.73
N PHE A 23 -22.90 13.47 -11.33
CA PHE A 23 -22.22 14.54 -10.62
C PHE A 23 -21.32 15.29 -11.60
N THR A 24 -21.45 16.61 -11.65
CA THR A 24 -20.56 17.48 -12.43
C THR A 24 -19.75 18.33 -11.47
N VAL A 25 -18.43 18.32 -11.64
CA VAL A 25 -17.48 19.10 -10.85
C VAL A 25 -16.66 19.96 -11.79
N ASP A 26 -16.74 21.29 -11.61
CA ASP A 26 -15.96 22.26 -12.36
C ASP A 26 -14.95 22.93 -11.41
N ILE A 27 -13.66 22.83 -11.73
CA ILE A 27 -12.57 23.41 -10.94
C ILE A 27 -11.74 24.30 -11.85
N PRO A 28 -11.60 25.61 -11.55
CA PRO A 28 -10.71 26.48 -12.28
C PRO A 28 -9.26 26.10 -12.00
N LEU A 29 -8.48 25.81 -13.05
CA LEU A 29 -7.06 25.52 -12.96
C LEU A 29 -6.28 26.57 -13.74
N GLU A 30 -5.21 27.09 -13.16
CA GLU A 30 -4.28 27.95 -13.88
C GLU A 30 -3.45 27.09 -14.83
N ILE A 31 -3.43 27.47 -16.11
CA ILE A 31 -2.53 26.84 -17.08
C ILE A 31 -1.14 27.43 -16.83
N THR A 32 -0.19 26.61 -16.44
CA THR A 32 1.19 27.03 -16.32
C THR A 32 1.98 26.49 -17.50
N ASP A 33 2.73 27.38 -18.17
CA ASP A 33 3.69 26.99 -19.22
C ASP A 33 4.99 26.40 -18.63
N LYS A 34 5.09 26.34 -17.29
CA LYS A 34 6.13 25.52 -16.68
C LYS A 34 5.82 24.09 -17.06
N GLU A 35 6.65 23.50 -17.92
CA GLU A 35 6.73 22.04 -18.00
C GLU A 35 6.64 21.57 -16.57
N CYS A 36 5.60 20.78 -16.26
CA CYS A 36 5.64 19.98 -15.04
C CYS A 36 6.97 19.24 -15.14
N ASN A 37 7.98 19.75 -14.48
CA ASN A 37 9.10 18.92 -14.15
C ASN A 37 8.40 17.74 -13.49
N LYS A 38 8.33 16.62 -14.22
CA LYS A 38 8.07 15.31 -13.66
C LYS A 38 8.90 15.36 -12.41
N SER A 39 8.23 15.53 -11.26
CA SER A 39 8.89 15.63 -9.97
C SER A 39 10.06 14.69 -10.07
N ASP A 40 11.26 15.20 -9.80
CA ASP A 40 12.45 14.38 -9.66
C ASP A 40 12.09 13.19 -8.78
N THR A 41 11.49 12.21 -9.40
CA THR A 41 11.40 10.87 -8.87
C THR A 41 12.81 10.37 -9.04
N GLY A 42 13.64 10.75 -8.07
CA GLY A 42 15.09 10.48 -8.07
C GLY A 42 15.44 8.98 -7.99
N ILE A 43 14.66 8.15 -8.64
CA ILE A 43 14.98 6.77 -9.00
C ILE A 43 15.16 6.74 -10.52
N SER A 44 16.05 7.62 -11.04
CA SER A 44 16.49 7.63 -12.44
C SER A 44 17.54 6.56 -12.75
N GLU A 45 18.11 5.91 -11.75
CA GLU A 45 18.83 4.66 -11.95
C GLU A 45 17.82 3.53 -11.84
N LYS A 46 17.81 2.64 -12.83
CA LYS A 46 16.96 1.44 -12.84
C LYS A 46 17.25 0.60 -11.61
N VAL A 47 16.57 0.90 -10.50
CA VAL A 47 16.60 0.04 -9.33
C VAL A 47 16.04 -1.30 -9.78
N ASN A 48 16.89 -2.31 -9.79
CA ASN A 48 16.50 -3.66 -10.12
C ASN A 48 16.35 -4.43 -8.79
N LEU A 49 15.11 -4.81 -8.49
CA LEU A 49 14.75 -5.61 -7.31
C LEU A 49 14.46 -7.05 -7.68
N THR A 50 15.11 -7.54 -8.75
CA THR A 50 14.96 -8.94 -9.21
C THR A 50 15.30 -9.91 -8.09
N GLY A 51 14.37 -10.80 -7.82
CA GLY A 51 14.50 -11.82 -6.80
C GLY A 51 14.00 -11.44 -5.41
N VAL A 52 13.56 -10.20 -5.19
CA VAL A 52 12.87 -9.82 -3.96
C VAL A 52 11.46 -10.42 -3.97
N ASN A 53 11.15 -11.20 -2.94
CA ASN A 53 9.86 -11.86 -2.78
C ASN A 53 8.98 -11.08 -1.81
N VAL A 54 7.85 -10.62 -2.30
CA VAL A 54 6.90 -9.77 -1.58
C VAL A 54 5.62 -10.56 -1.28
N LEU A 55 5.20 -10.58 -0.03
CA LEU A 55 3.83 -10.97 0.34
C LEU A 55 2.97 -9.72 0.42
N LEU A 56 2.01 -9.58 -0.48
CA LEU A 56 1.10 -8.45 -0.57
C LEU A 56 -0.28 -8.82 -0.04
N ALA A 57 -0.69 -8.26 1.11
CA ALA A 57 -2.01 -8.43 1.70
C ALA A 57 -2.87 -7.20 1.42
N GLU A 58 -3.90 -7.37 0.61
CA GLU A 58 -4.85 -6.33 0.19
C GLU A 58 -6.18 -7.00 -0.18
N ASP A 59 -7.27 -6.61 0.45
CA ASP A 59 -8.60 -7.21 0.24
C ASP A 59 -9.28 -6.74 -1.05
N ASN A 60 -8.96 -5.55 -1.52
CA ASN A 60 -9.46 -5.06 -2.80
C ASN A 60 -8.67 -5.65 -3.96
N LYS A 61 -9.30 -6.55 -4.71
CA LYS A 61 -8.67 -7.25 -5.83
C LYS A 61 -8.02 -6.31 -6.85
N LEU A 62 -8.66 -5.17 -7.17
CA LEU A 62 -8.13 -4.21 -8.14
C LEU A 62 -6.87 -3.51 -7.61
N ASN A 63 -6.90 -3.08 -6.34
CA ASN A 63 -5.73 -2.48 -5.71
C ASN A 63 -4.56 -3.46 -5.63
N ALA A 64 -4.84 -4.71 -5.23
CA ALA A 64 -3.83 -5.78 -5.17
C ALA A 64 -3.21 -6.05 -6.55
N GLU A 65 -4.02 -6.05 -7.61
CA GLU A 65 -3.55 -6.27 -8.98
C GLU A 65 -2.68 -5.12 -9.47
N ILE A 66 -3.11 -3.87 -9.25
CA ILE A 66 -2.34 -2.69 -9.63
C ILE A 66 -0.98 -2.66 -8.90
N ALA A 67 -0.99 -2.88 -7.57
CA ALA A 67 0.23 -2.90 -6.79
C ALA A 67 1.17 -4.03 -7.21
N ALA A 68 0.65 -5.23 -7.45
CA ALA A 68 1.45 -6.36 -7.90
C ALA A 68 2.13 -6.08 -9.25
N VAL A 69 1.38 -5.62 -10.25
CA VAL A 69 1.94 -5.28 -11.58
C VAL A 69 3.06 -4.24 -11.45
N GLN A 70 2.85 -3.19 -10.65
CA GLN A 70 3.86 -2.16 -10.44
C GLN A 70 5.13 -2.71 -9.78
N LEU A 71 5.01 -3.60 -8.79
CA LEU A 71 6.15 -4.22 -8.13
C LEU A 71 6.91 -5.19 -9.07
N GLU A 72 6.16 -5.96 -9.86
CA GLU A 72 6.71 -6.88 -10.86
C GLU A 72 7.49 -6.17 -11.98
N GLU A 73 7.11 -4.94 -12.33
CA GLU A 73 7.87 -4.10 -13.28
C GLU A 73 9.30 -3.78 -12.79
N PHE A 74 9.52 -3.80 -11.46
CA PHE A 74 10.85 -3.68 -10.86
C PHE A 74 11.56 -5.02 -10.65
N GLY A 75 10.97 -6.12 -11.12
CA GLY A 75 11.56 -7.46 -11.08
C GLY A 75 11.29 -8.25 -9.79
N MET A 76 10.39 -7.77 -8.93
CA MET A 76 9.99 -8.49 -7.71
C MET A 76 9.03 -9.63 -8.02
N ASN A 77 9.04 -10.66 -7.18
CA ASN A 77 8.03 -11.72 -7.19
C ASN A 77 6.96 -11.37 -6.15
N VAL A 78 5.70 -11.33 -6.55
CA VAL A 78 4.61 -10.94 -5.66
C VAL A 78 3.64 -12.09 -5.45
N GLU A 79 3.48 -12.51 -4.19
CA GLU A 79 2.41 -13.41 -3.79
C GLU A 79 1.32 -12.61 -3.06
N ARG A 80 0.06 -12.83 -3.43
CA ARG A 80 -1.08 -12.04 -2.95
C ARG A 80 -1.89 -12.78 -1.92
N ALA A 81 -2.21 -12.11 -0.80
CA ALA A 81 -3.17 -12.52 0.19
C ALA A 81 -4.41 -11.62 0.11
N VAL A 82 -5.58 -12.21 0.27
CA VAL A 82 -6.88 -11.51 0.13
C VAL A 82 -7.37 -10.88 1.44
N ASP A 83 -6.75 -11.22 2.57
CA ASP A 83 -7.00 -10.66 3.91
C ASP A 83 -5.83 -11.00 4.85
N GLY A 84 -5.89 -10.49 6.07
CA GLY A 84 -4.85 -10.72 7.07
C GLY A 84 -4.71 -12.17 7.49
N LYS A 85 -5.81 -12.93 7.57
CA LYS A 85 -5.80 -14.35 7.92
C LYS A 85 -5.10 -15.16 6.83
N ASN A 86 -5.42 -14.91 5.59
CA ASN A 86 -4.78 -15.55 4.44
C ASN A 86 -3.28 -15.20 4.37
N ALA A 87 -2.90 -13.94 4.67
CA ALA A 87 -1.49 -13.55 4.74
C ALA A 87 -0.72 -14.35 5.81
N VAL A 88 -1.31 -14.53 6.99
CA VAL A 88 -0.73 -15.34 8.08
C VAL A 88 -0.59 -16.82 7.65
N GLU A 89 -1.59 -17.38 6.98
CA GLU A 89 -1.57 -18.76 6.48
C GLU A 89 -0.52 -18.96 5.39
N ILE A 90 -0.44 -18.06 4.41
CA ILE A 90 0.57 -18.08 3.34
C ILE A 90 1.96 -18.02 3.98
N PHE A 91 2.21 -17.04 4.84
CA PHE A 91 3.50 -16.88 5.50
C PHE A 91 3.91 -18.13 6.29
N ARG A 92 2.98 -18.76 7.02
CA ARG A 92 3.24 -19.97 7.79
C ARG A 92 3.56 -21.18 6.92
N ASN A 93 2.87 -21.33 5.79
CA ASN A 93 2.94 -22.53 4.95
C ASN A 93 4.16 -22.54 4.00
N HIS A 94 4.80 -21.41 3.78
CA HIS A 94 6.03 -21.32 3.00
C HIS A 94 7.27 -21.63 3.84
N PRO A 95 8.37 -22.09 3.23
CA PRO A 95 9.64 -22.24 3.92
C PRO A 95 10.13 -20.94 4.55
N GLU A 96 10.92 -21.03 5.63
CA GLU A 96 11.59 -19.90 6.25
C GLU A 96 12.46 -19.16 5.23
N GLY A 97 12.42 -17.83 5.24
CA GLY A 97 13.18 -16.97 4.31
C GLY A 97 12.63 -16.94 2.89
N THR A 98 11.41 -17.45 2.63
CA THR A 98 10.76 -17.33 1.31
C THR A 98 10.45 -15.88 0.97
N PHE A 99 9.96 -15.09 1.93
CA PHE A 99 9.60 -13.68 1.73
C PHE A 99 10.66 -12.75 2.31
N ASP A 100 10.95 -11.68 1.60
CA ASP A 100 11.88 -10.62 2.02
C ASP A 100 11.16 -9.45 2.69
N VAL A 101 9.88 -9.23 2.34
CA VAL A 101 9.06 -8.13 2.86
C VAL A 101 7.57 -8.48 2.78
N ILE A 102 6.80 -7.96 3.71
CA ILE A 102 5.33 -8.03 3.70
C ILE A 102 4.78 -6.61 3.54
N LEU A 103 3.96 -6.38 2.52
CA LEU A 103 3.13 -5.20 2.36
C LEU A 103 1.74 -5.54 2.89
N MET A 104 1.28 -4.84 3.93
CA MET A 104 0.10 -5.21 4.69
C MET A 104 -0.91 -4.07 4.74
N ASP A 105 -2.04 -4.21 4.08
CA ASP A 105 -3.18 -3.31 4.32
C ASP A 105 -3.65 -3.42 5.77
N ILE A 106 -3.98 -2.29 6.36
CA ILE A 106 -4.51 -2.25 7.72
C ILE A 106 -5.99 -2.63 7.75
N MET A 107 -6.77 -2.12 6.79
CA MET A 107 -8.22 -2.25 6.81
C MET A 107 -8.69 -3.41 5.93
N MET A 108 -8.65 -4.61 6.50
CA MET A 108 -9.11 -5.84 5.84
C MET A 108 -10.19 -6.54 6.66
N PRO A 109 -11.10 -7.28 6.00
CA PRO A 109 -12.09 -8.12 6.69
C PRO A 109 -11.43 -9.31 7.39
N GLU A 110 -12.18 -10.03 8.21
CA GLU A 110 -11.80 -11.23 8.95
C GLU A 110 -10.66 -11.01 9.96
N MET A 111 -9.50 -10.54 9.50
CA MET A 111 -8.34 -10.21 10.30
C MET A 111 -7.70 -8.94 9.72
N ASN A 112 -7.65 -7.89 10.51
CA ASN A 112 -7.00 -6.64 10.08
C ASN A 112 -5.47 -6.76 10.07
N GLY A 113 -4.79 -5.78 9.45
CA GLY A 113 -3.33 -5.82 9.30
C GLY A 113 -2.57 -5.81 10.61
N TYR A 114 -3.07 -5.13 11.64
CA TYR A 114 -2.44 -5.13 12.97
C TYR A 114 -2.48 -6.50 13.63
N GLU A 115 -3.62 -7.18 13.53
CA GLU A 115 -3.78 -8.54 14.07
C GLU A 115 -2.91 -9.53 13.31
N ALA A 116 -2.84 -9.41 11.98
CA ALA A 116 -2.00 -10.23 11.14
C ALA A 116 -0.51 -10.04 11.46
N ALA A 117 -0.04 -8.80 11.62
CA ALA A 117 1.34 -8.51 12.00
C ALA A 117 1.69 -9.12 13.37
N LYS A 118 0.84 -8.92 14.38
CA LYS A 118 1.01 -9.55 15.71
C LYS A 118 1.06 -11.06 15.63
N ALA A 119 0.20 -11.68 14.82
CA ALA A 119 0.17 -13.12 14.63
C ALA A 119 1.48 -13.64 13.99
N ILE A 120 1.98 -12.95 12.96
CA ILE A 120 3.26 -13.29 12.32
C ILE A 120 4.43 -13.15 13.31
N ARG A 121 4.49 -12.05 14.07
CA ARG A 121 5.53 -11.81 15.10
C ARG A 121 5.52 -12.84 16.22
N ALA A 122 4.35 -13.37 16.54
CA ALA A 122 4.16 -14.35 17.64
C ALA A 122 4.42 -15.80 17.21
N MET A 123 4.72 -16.08 15.92
CA MET A 123 4.99 -17.44 15.47
C MET A 123 6.28 -17.97 16.08
N ASN A 124 6.21 -19.10 16.80
CA ASN A 124 7.38 -19.74 17.36
C ASN A 124 8.04 -20.73 16.40
N ASP A 125 7.27 -21.22 15.45
CA ASP A 125 7.65 -22.16 14.40
C ASP A 125 8.23 -21.46 13.15
N ARG A 126 8.24 -20.13 13.14
CA ARG A 126 8.74 -19.29 12.05
C ARG A 126 9.66 -18.19 12.63
N PRO A 127 10.93 -18.47 12.87
CA PRO A 127 11.88 -17.51 13.45
C PRO A 127 12.03 -16.21 12.64
N ASP A 128 11.93 -16.30 11.31
CA ASP A 128 11.93 -15.16 10.39
C ASP A 128 10.73 -14.22 10.59
N GLY A 129 9.62 -14.71 11.09
CA GLY A 129 8.45 -13.90 11.45
C GLY A 129 8.75 -12.79 12.45
N LYS A 130 9.81 -12.91 13.26
CA LYS A 130 10.21 -11.89 14.23
C LYS A 130 10.89 -10.70 13.57
N ASN A 131 11.59 -10.92 12.44
CA ASN A 131 12.50 -9.94 11.84
C ASN A 131 12.06 -9.48 10.44
N ILE A 132 11.21 -10.26 9.73
CA ILE A 132 10.76 -9.88 8.40
C ILE A 132 10.18 -8.46 8.40
N PRO A 133 10.60 -7.58 7.48
CA PRO A 133 10.00 -6.27 7.34
C PRO A 133 8.50 -6.36 7.03
N ILE A 134 7.67 -5.73 7.86
CA ILE A 134 6.23 -5.58 7.61
C ILE A 134 5.96 -4.10 7.44
N ILE A 135 5.48 -3.72 6.27
CA ILE A 135 5.20 -2.33 5.88
C ILE A 135 3.68 -2.17 5.83
N ALA A 136 3.14 -1.33 6.70
CA ALA A 136 1.72 -1.01 6.72
C ALA A 136 1.32 -0.17 5.50
N MET A 137 0.19 -0.48 4.88
CA MET A 137 -0.49 0.35 3.89
C MET A 137 -1.79 0.87 4.51
N THR A 138 -1.95 2.18 4.65
CA THR A 138 -3.08 2.77 5.37
C THR A 138 -3.72 3.92 4.61
N ALA A 139 -5.04 4.05 4.74
CA ALA A 139 -5.75 5.22 4.21
C ALA A 139 -5.52 6.49 5.05
N ASN A 140 -5.02 6.36 6.29
CA ASN A 140 -4.77 7.44 7.21
C ASN A 140 -3.29 7.52 7.58
N SER A 141 -2.75 8.74 7.60
CA SER A 141 -1.36 9.01 8.00
C SER A 141 -1.31 9.79 9.31
N PHE A 142 -2.30 9.63 10.19
CA PHE A 142 -2.29 10.29 11.49
C PHE A 142 -1.26 9.65 12.42
N ALA A 143 -0.70 10.44 13.32
CA ALA A 143 0.33 9.97 14.26
C ALA A 143 -0.13 8.76 15.10
N GLU A 144 -1.43 8.68 15.41
CA GLU A 144 -2.04 7.55 16.13
C GLU A 144 -1.98 6.24 15.34
N ASP A 145 -2.22 6.29 14.01
CA ASP A 145 -2.16 5.11 13.13
C ASP A 145 -0.73 4.62 12.93
N VAL A 146 0.23 5.56 12.88
CA VAL A 146 1.66 5.25 12.84
C VAL A 146 2.08 4.52 14.11
N GLN A 147 1.69 5.03 15.28
CA GLN A 147 2.03 4.40 16.55
C GLN A 147 1.39 3.02 16.68
N ALA A 148 0.12 2.86 16.29
CA ALA A 148 -0.55 1.57 16.29
C ALA A 148 0.14 0.53 15.40
N SER A 149 0.68 0.96 14.24
CA SER A 149 1.47 0.08 13.37
C SER A 149 2.75 -0.39 14.04
N LEU A 150 3.49 0.51 14.69
CA LEU A 150 4.70 0.18 15.43
C LEU A 150 4.41 -0.75 16.62
N ASP A 151 3.34 -0.49 17.38
CA ASP A 151 2.90 -1.32 18.52
C ASP A 151 2.45 -2.71 18.07
N ALA A 152 2.00 -2.85 16.82
CA ALA A 152 1.70 -4.14 16.21
C ALA A 152 2.96 -4.88 15.70
N GLY A 153 4.14 -4.27 15.79
CA GLY A 153 5.41 -4.85 15.34
C GLY A 153 5.71 -4.63 13.85
N MET A 154 5.05 -3.66 13.21
CA MET A 154 5.37 -3.27 11.85
C MET A 154 6.57 -2.33 11.82
N ASN A 155 7.30 -2.28 10.70
CA ASN A 155 8.57 -1.57 10.56
C ASN A 155 8.40 -0.18 9.93
N ALA A 156 7.42 -0.02 9.07
CA ALA A 156 7.12 1.24 8.39
C ALA A 156 5.64 1.33 8.04
N HIS A 157 5.22 2.51 7.61
CA HIS A 157 3.88 2.74 7.05
C HIS A 157 3.96 3.55 5.77
N LEU A 158 3.01 3.30 4.86
CA LEU A 158 2.80 4.02 3.62
C LEU A 158 1.34 4.45 3.54
N SER A 159 1.10 5.68 3.10
CA SER A 159 -0.26 6.18 2.92
C SER A 159 -0.83 5.80 1.56
N LYS A 160 -2.10 5.41 1.52
CA LYS A 160 -2.85 5.26 0.27
C LYS A 160 -3.36 6.65 -0.20
N PRO A 161 -3.33 6.98 -1.49
CA PRO A 161 -2.99 6.09 -2.61
C PRO A 161 -1.49 5.80 -2.65
N ILE A 162 -1.16 4.55 -2.92
CA ILE A 162 0.21 4.07 -2.89
C ILE A 162 1.00 4.66 -4.06
N VAL A 163 2.12 5.30 -3.75
CA VAL A 163 3.10 5.78 -4.74
C VAL A 163 4.21 4.76 -4.82
N ILE A 164 4.43 4.18 -6.00
CA ILE A 164 5.39 3.10 -6.19
C ILE A 164 6.81 3.48 -5.74
N ASP A 165 7.23 4.71 -5.98
CA ASP A 165 8.54 5.22 -5.56
C ASP A 165 8.74 5.19 -4.04
N GLU A 166 7.68 5.43 -3.27
CA GLU A 166 7.72 5.34 -1.79
C GLU A 166 7.85 3.89 -1.33
N ILE A 167 7.15 2.97 -1.99
CA ILE A 167 7.31 1.53 -1.71
C ILE A 167 8.74 1.11 -1.99
N ILE A 168 9.27 1.42 -3.18
CA ILE A 168 10.62 1.04 -3.59
C ILE A 168 11.66 1.58 -2.60
N LYS A 169 11.60 2.87 -2.24
CA LYS A 169 12.49 3.47 -1.24
C LYS A 169 12.41 2.76 0.10
N THR A 170 11.20 2.40 0.52
CA THR A 170 10.98 1.73 1.79
C THR A 170 11.50 0.28 1.75
N ILE A 171 11.25 -0.46 0.69
CA ILE A 171 11.79 -1.82 0.51
C ILE A 171 13.32 -1.79 0.52
N LEU A 172 13.94 -0.89 -0.25
CA LEU A 172 15.40 -0.74 -0.28
C LEU A 172 15.98 -0.50 1.11
N ARG A 173 15.31 0.29 1.92
CA ARG A 173 15.75 0.59 3.29
C ARG A 173 15.73 -0.62 4.22
N TYR A 174 14.81 -1.56 4.03
CA TYR A 174 14.61 -2.67 4.96
C TYR A 174 15.14 -4.01 4.46
N VAL A 175 15.27 -4.19 3.16
CA VAL A 175 15.75 -5.45 2.56
C VAL A 175 17.26 -5.42 2.32
N TYR A 176 17.86 -4.25 2.07
CA TYR A 176 19.28 -4.13 1.73
C TYR A 176 20.13 -3.40 2.77
N ASN A 177 19.58 -2.98 3.90
CA ASN A 177 20.30 -2.47 5.08
C ASN A 177 20.16 -3.47 6.22
#